data_754672ec0222745f7ae54b0489a0de4f
#
_entry.id   754672ec0222745f7ae54b0489a0de4f
#
_cell.length_a   1.000
_cell.length_b   1.000
_cell.length_c   1.000
_cell.angle_alpha   90.00
_cell.angle_beta   90.00
_cell.angle_gamma   90.00
#
_symmetry.space_group_name_H-M   'P 1'
#
loop_
_entity.id
_entity.type
_entity.pdbx_description
1 polymer ?
#
loop_
_entity_poly.entity_id
_entity_poly.type
_entity_poly.pdbx_seq_one_letter_code
_entity_poly.pdbx_strand_id
1 'polypeptide(L)'
;MSVLEMKVPSPGESITEVEIATWLVQDGDYVEKDQPIAEVDSDKATLELPAEQSGIITLKAEEGEVVQVGQVVCLIDMAAAKPEAGASSEEKKEEPKAEEPKKEEKKEEPKAAASTYATGTPSPAAKKVLDEKGIEAAQVQGTGRDGRITKEDAVKATPSFGSVSSTSGSRAMTSTKLSMLRRKLAARLVSVKNETAMLTTFNEVDMSEIFRIRKQYKEEFAAKHGVGLGFMSFFTKAVTRALQLYPDVNASIDGDFKVNYDFCDISIAVSGPKGLMVPVLRNAENMTLRGVEANIKALADKVREGNISVDEMTGGTFTITNGGVFGSMLSTPIINPPQSAILGMHNIIQRPVAIDGKVEIRPMMYLALSYDHRIIDGRESVGFLVAIKEAIDNPVKFLMDGDERKALEL
;
A
#
# COMPACT_ATOMS: atom_id res chain seq x y z
N MET A 1 3.97 -7.62 50.22
CA MET A 1 3.32 -7.51 48.93
C MET A 1 4.46 -7.37 47.93
N SER A 2 4.71 -8.40 47.14
CA SER A 2 5.76 -8.36 46.12
C SER A 2 5.12 -7.98 44.76
N VAL A 3 4.99 -6.66 44.55
CA VAL A 3 4.53 -6.12 43.27
C VAL A 3 5.74 -5.82 42.41
N LEU A 4 5.81 -6.41 41.23
CA LEU A 4 6.83 -6.18 40.23
C LEU A 4 6.39 -5.02 39.31
N GLU A 5 7.25 -4.02 39.16
CA GLU A 5 7.04 -2.93 38.20
C GLU A 5 7.60 -3.32 36.84
N MET A 6 6.72 -3.52 35.86
CA MET A 6 7.10 -3.80 34.49
C MET A 6 7.42 -2.51 33.76
N LYS A 7 8.67 -2.41 33.29
CA LYS A 7 9.18 -1.25 32.56
C LYS A 7 9.33 -1.59 31.07
N VAL A 8 9.12 -0.60 30.23
CA VAL A 8 9.36 -0.75 28.80
C VAL A 8 10.84 -0.98 28.53
N PRO A 9 11.24 -2.12 27.93
CA PRO A 9 12.64 -2.38 27.57
C PRO A 9 13.08 -1.42 26.45
N SER A 10 14.39 -1.13 26.38
CA SER A 10 14.94 -0.36 25.28
C SER A 10 15.06 -1.24 24.02
N PRO A 11 14.35 -0.92 22.94
CA PRO A 11 14.45 -1.68 21.69
C PRO A 11 15.69 -1.34 20.86
N GLY A 12 16.57 -0.46 21.35
CA GLY A 12 17.82 -0.04 20.70
C GLY A 12 18.40 1.25 21.29
N GLU A 13 19.69 1.51 21.06
CA GLU A 13 20.42 2.63 21.68
C GLU A 13 19.89 4.04 21.37
N SER A 14 19.06 4.20 20.34
CA SER A 14 18.55 5.51 19.88
C SER A 14 17.05 5.70 20.11
N ILE A 15 16.35 4.78 20.76
CA ILE A 15 14.89 4.86 20.95
C ILE A 15 14.61 5.35 22.36
N THR A 16 13.96 6.50 22.46
CA THR A 16 13.61 7.15 23.74
C THR A 16 12.16 7.00 24.13
N GLU A 17 11.29 6.68 23.16
CA GLU A 17 9.84 6.54 23.36
C GLU A 17 9.26 5.42 22.51
N VAL A 18 8.20 4.78 23.00
CA VAL A 18 7.45 3.73 22.32
C VAL A 18 5.94 3.93 22.55
N GLU A 19 5.10 3.39 21.68
CA GLU A 19 3.65 3.40 21.85
C GLU A 19 3.16 1.99 22.18
N ILE A 20 2.27 1.85 23.17
CA ILE A 20 1.60 0.58 23.44
C ILE A 20 0.56 0.40 22.33
N ALA A 21 0.86 -0.48 21.36
CA ALA A 21 -0.01 -0.69 20.20
C ALA A 21 -1.29 -1.40 20.60
N THR A 22 -1.18 -2.49 21.35
CA THR A 22 -2.31 -3.31 21.83
C THR A 22 -1.93 -4.06 23.09
N TRP A 23 -2.84 -4.11 24.05
CA TRP A 23 -2.73 -5.02 25.17
C TRP A 23 -3.30 -6.40 24.77
N LEU A 24 -2.49 -7.45 24.98
CA LEU A 24 -2.88 -8.85 24.71
C LEU A 24 -3.62 -9.49 25.90
N VAL A 25 -3.69 -8.77 27.03
CA VAL A 25 -4.31 -9.18 28.29
C VAL A 25 -5.18 -8.04 28.84
N GLN A 26 -6.15 -8.36 29.69
CA GLN A 26 -7.01 -7.39 30.33
C GLN A 26 -6.51 -7.03 31.74
N ASP A 27 -6.91 -5.86 32.23
CA ASP A 27 -6.60 -5.46 33.60
C ASP A 27 -7.21 -6.46 34.61
N GLY A 28 -6.37 -6.98 35.49
CA GLY A 28 -6.77 -8.02 36.46
C GLY A 28 -6.56 -9.47 35.99
N ASP A 29 -6.10 -9.72 34.77
CA ASP A 29 -5.82 -11.07 34.29
C ASP A 29 -4.61 -11.66 35.00
N TYR A 30 -4.58 -13.01 35.08
CA TYR A 30 -3.39 -13.74 35.52
C TYR A 30 -2.49 -14.03 34.32
N VAL A 31 -1.23 -13.60 34.39
CA VAL A 31 -0.22 -13.84 33.36
C VAL A 31 0.85 -14.82 33.83
N GLU A 32 1.39 -15.59 32.91
CA GLU A 32 2.52 -16.49 33.17
C GLU A 32 3.83 -15.79 32.78
N LYS A 33 4.92 -16.22 33.40
CA LYS A 33 6.27 -15.73 33.04
C LYS A 33 6.52 -15.99 31.55
N ASP A 34 7.15 -15.02 30.88
CA ASP A 34 7.48 -15.01 29.44
C ASP A 34 6.26 -14.99 28.50
N GLN A 35 5.04 -14.85 29.04
CA GLN A 35 3.84 -14.66 28.24
C GLN A 35 3.82 -13.24 27.63
N PRO A 36 3.56 -13.07 26.31
CA PRO A 36 3.36 -11.75 25.71
C PRO A 36 2.13 -11.06 26.34
N ILE A 37 2.33 -9.86 26.88
CA ILE A 37 1.27 -9.07 27.55
C ILE A 37 0.86 -7.83 26.74
N ALA A 38 1.75 -7.31 25.90
CA ALA A 38 1.44 -6.18 25.03
C ALA A 38 2.29 -6.22 23.76
N GLU A 39 1.79 -5.63 22.70
CA GLU A 39 2.58 -5.21 21.54
C GLU A 39 2.97 -3.75 21.69
N VAL A 40 4.25 -3.48 21.49
CA VAL A 40 4.84 -2.16 21.67
C VAL A 40 5.46 -1.70 20.36
N ASP A 41 4.95 -0.61 19.79
CA ASP A 41 5.44 -0.02 18.55
C ASP A 41 6.53 1.00 18.84
N SER A 42 7.71 0.76 18.26
CA SER A 42 8.79 1.73 18.23
C SER A 42 8.89 2.39 16.85
N ASP A 43 9.81 3.33 16.70
CA ASP A 43 10.13 3.98 15.43
C ASP A 43 10.56 3.00 14.31
N LYS A 44 11.09 1.85 14.71
CA LYS A 44 11.77 0.93 13.79
C LYS A 44 11.12 -0.45 13.72
N ALA A 45 10.44 -0.89 14.77
CA ALA A 45 9.85 -2.22 14.85
C ALA A 45 8.73 -2.28 15.89
N THR A 46 7.80 -3.22 15.70
CA THR A 46 6.86 -3.68 16.72
C THR A 46 7.51 -4.80 17.51
N LEU A 47 7.49 -4.71 18.82
CA LEU A 47 8.06 -5.70 19.75
C LEU A 47 6.96 -6.21 20.67
N GLU A 48 7.04 -7.48 21.03
CA GLU A 48 6.21 -8.04 22.10
C GLU A 48 6.87 -7.75 23.46
N LEU A 49 6.07 -7.31 24.41
CA LEU A 49 6.48 -7.13 25.80
C LEU A 49 6.09 -8.41 26.58
N PRO A 50 7.06 -9.28 26.96
CA PRO A 50 6.76 -10.46 27.76
C PRO A 50 6.69 -10.11 29.26
N ALA A 51 5.84 -10.82 30.00
CA ALA A 51 5.78 -10.73 31.45
C ALA A 51 7.08 -11.28 32.09
N GLU A 52 7.75 -10.51 32.93
CA GLU A 52 8.98 -10.97 33.61
C GLU A 52 8.71 -12.02 34.70
N GLN A 53 7.50 -12.01 35.29
CA GLN A 53 7.07 -12.95 36.32
C GLN A 53 5.59 -13.27 36.20
N SER A 54 5.19 -14.39 36.80
CA SER A 54 3.77 -14.77 36.87
C SER A 54 3.05 -14.03 38.00
N GLY A 55 1.80 -13.62 37.75
CA GLY A 55 0.97 -12.92 38.73
C GLY A 55 -0.25 -12.25 38.10
N ILE A 56 -1.01 -11.50 38.91
CA ILE A 56 -2.11 -10.69 38.40
C ILE A 56 -1.58 -9.34 37.88
N ILE A 57 -1.92 -9.02 36.62
CA ILE A 57 -1.49 -7.78 35.99
C ILE A 57 -2.44 -6.63 36.30
N THR A 58 -1.87 -5.43 36.56
CA THR A 58 -2.62 -4.18 36.65
C THR A 58 -2.02 -3.20 35.65
N LEU A 59 -2.82 -2.77 34.68
CA LEU A 59 -2.40 -1.87 33.64
C LEU A 59 -2.27 -0.43 34.16
N LYS A 60 -1.22 0.29 33.76
CA LYS A 60 -0.96 1.70 34.13
C LYS A 60 -0.97 2.63 32.92
N ALA A 61 -0.76 2.09 31.75
CA ALA A 61 -0.80 2.85 30.50
C ALA A 61 -1.94 2.37 29.61
N GLU A 62 -2.56 3.28 28.88
CA GLU A 62 -3.68 2.97 27.99
C GLU A 62 -3.18 2.49 26.63
N GLU A 63 -4.02 1.75 25.90
CA GLU A 63 -3.77 1.39 24.52
C GLU A 63 -3.63 2.64 23.64
N GLY A 64 -2.54 2.69 22.86
CA GLY A 64 -2.19 3.85 22.04
C GLY A 64 -1.52 5.00 22.81
N GLU A 65 -1.11 4.79 24.06
CA GLU A 65 -0.33 5.79 24.82
C GLU A 65 1.16 5.71 24.45
N VAL A 66 1.78 6.88 24.29
CA VAL A 66 3.25 6.98 24.06
C VAL A 66 3.91 7.09 25.42
N VAL A 67 4.79 6.13 25.70
CA VAL A 67 5.52 6.01 26.96
C VAL A 67 7.02 6.09 26.74
N GLN A 68 7.76 6.59 27.70
CA GLN A 68 9.23 6.63 27.62
C GLN A 68 9.84 5.26 27.91
N VAL A 69 10.98 4.97 27.29
CA VAL A 69 11.76 3.78 27.62
C VAL A 69 12.14 3.81 29.10
N GLY A 70 11.87 2.70 29.80
CA GLY A 70 12.07 2.61 31.26
C GLY A 70 10.88 3.10 32.10
N GLN A 71 9.81 3.63 31.49
CA GLN A 71 8.57 3.97 32.20
C GLN A 71 7.81 2.71 32.62
N VAL A 72 7.17 2.73 33.77
CA VAL A 72 6.34 1.64 34.28
C VAL A 72 5.01 1.65 33.54
N VAL A 73 4.68 0.55 32.84
CA VAL A 73 3.46 0.43 32.03
C VAL A 73 2.44 -0.52 32.65
N CYS A 74 2.87 -1.44 33.49
CA CYS A 74 1.97 -2.29 34.28
C CYS A 74 2.66 -2.78 35.56
N LEU A 75 1.86 -3.29 36.48
CA LEU A 75 2.29 -3.92 37.72
C LEU A 75 1.88 -5.39 37.71
N ILE A 76 2.74 -6.31 38.20
CA ILE A 76 2.41 -7.71 38.36
C ILE A 76 2.48 -8.05 39.85
N ASP A 77 1.35 -8.43 40.44
CA ASP A 77 1.29 -8.91 41.82
C ASP A 77 1.59 -10.42 41.90
N MET A 78 2.80 -10.74 42.33
CA MET A 78 3.29 -12.11 42.42
C MET A 78 2.72 -12.85 43.64
N ALA A 79 2.00 -12.19 44.56
CA ALA A 79 1.42 -12.84 45.73
C ALA A 79 0.04 -13.46 45.43
N ALA A 80 -0.55 -13.19 44.28
CA ALA A 80 -1.82 -13.72 43.85
C ALA A 80 -1.65 -15.16 43.34
N ALA A 81 -2.34 -16.11 43.99
CA ALA A 81 -2.38 -17.51 43.55
C ALA A 81 -3.16 -17.61 42.21
N LYS A 82 -2.67 -18.50 41.33
CA LYS A 82 -3.37 -18.84 40.07
C LYS A 82 -4.83 -19.23 40.40
N PRO A 83 -5.84 -18.60 39.80
CA PRO A 83 -7.22 -19.06 39.96
C PRO A 83 -7.33 -20.49 39.45
N GLU A 84 -7.84 -21.42 40.26
CA GLU A 84 -8.11 -22.76 39.79
C GLU A 84 -9.11 -22.72 38.64
N ALA A 85 -8.70 -23.27 37.52
CA ALA A 85 -9.47 -23.29 36.29
C ALA A 85 -10.80 -24.01 36.47
N GLY A 86 -11.88 -23.27 36.54
CA GLY A 86 -13.21 -23.72 36.18
C GLY A 86 -13.31 -23.81 34.66
N ALA A 87 -13.60 -25.03 34.24
CA ALA A 87 -13.64 -25.58 32.90
C ALA A 87 -14.26 -24.71 31.79
N SER A 88 -13.72 -24.94 30.61
CA SER A 88 -14.37 -24.86 29.29
C SER A 88 -14.43 -23.44 28.67
N SER A 89 -14.01 -23.24 27.45
CA SER A 89 -14.30 -24.01 26.24
C SER A 89 -13.33 -23.66 25.12
N GLU A 90 -12.76 -24.70 24.55
CA GLU A 90 -12.23 -24.62 23.18
C GLU A 90 -13.36 -24.30 22.22
N GLU A 91 -13.34 -23.20 21.54
CA GLU A 91 -14.13 -22.98 20.32
C GLU A 91 -13.25 -23.13 19.08
N LYS A 92 -13.37 -24.33 18.53
CA LYS A 92 -12.98 -24.69 17.17
C LYS A 92 -13.67 -23.77 16.17
N LYS A 93 -12.88 -23.14 15.29
CA LYS A 93 -13.38 -22.58 14.04
C LYS A 93 -13.99 -23.68 13.19
N GLU A 94 -15.28 -23.61 12.95
CA GLU A 94 -15.96 -24.24 11.84
C GLU A 94 -16.59 -23.19 10.91
N GLU A 95 -16.36 -23.40 9.63
CA GLU A 95 -16.94 -22.60 8.53
C GLU A 95 -18.46 -22.73 8.49
N PRO A 96 -19.20 -21.70 8.06
CA PRO A 96 -20.64 -21.79 7.93
C PRO A 96 -21.03 -22.47 6.61
N LYS A 97 -21.62 -23.64 6.73
CA LYS A 97 -22.37 -24.35 5.68
C LYS A 97 -23.81 -23.84 5.68
N ALA A 98 -24.29 -23.51 4.49
CA ALA A 98 -25.64 -23.06 4.24
C ALA A 98 -26.68 -24.14 4.64
N GLU A 99 -27.77 -23.73 5.30
CA GLU A 99 -29.02 -24.47 5.35
C GLU A 99 -30.23 -23.54 5.19
N GLU A 100 -31.14 -24.01 4.37
CA GLU A 100 -32.43 -23.43 3.98
C GLU A 100 -33.50 -23.45 5.10
N PRO A 101 -34.65 -22.79 4.90
CA PRO A 101 -35.46 -22.27 5.98
C PRO A 101 -36.52 -23.25 6.50
N LYS A 102 -36.79 -23.21 7.80
CA LYS A 102 -37.99 -23.80 8.41
C LYS A 102 -38.99 -22.73 8.86
N LYS A 103 -40.20 -23.02 8.49
CA LYS A 103 -41.48 -22.31 8.64
C LYS A 103 -41.91 -22.12 10.11
N GLU A 104 -42.73 -21.04 10.24
CA GLU A 104 -43.92 -20.85 11.08
C GLU A 104 -43.75 -20.48 12.55
N GLU A 105 -44.17 -19.26 12.91
CA GLU A 105 -45.43 -19.12 13.64
C GLU A 105 -46.00 -17.68 13.59
N LYS A 106 -47.31 -17.62 13.44
CA LYS A 106 -48.26 -16.55 13.26
C LYS A 106 -48.32 -15.60 14.45
N LYS A 107 -48.31 -14.28 14.21
CA LYS A 107 -49.00 -13.31 15.07
C LYS A 107 -49.77 -12.32 14.21
N GLU A 108 -51.05 -12.14 14.65
CA GLU A 108 -52.15 -11.48 14.00
C GLU A 108 -51.89 -10.02 13.56
N GLU A 109 -52.39 -9.75 12.36
CA GLU A 109 -52.51 -8.41 11.79
C GLU A 109 -53.68 -7.62 12.41
N PRO A 110 -53.59 -6.28 12.45
CA PRO A 110 -54.81 -5.44 12.48
C PRO A 110 -55.34 -5.27 11.06
N LYS A 111 -56.63 -5.49 10.92
CA LYS A 111 -57.44 -5.41 9.68
C LYS A 111 -57.12 -4.18 8.85
N ALA A 112 -56.52 -4.34 7.69
CA ALA A 112 -56.55 -3.37 6.61
C ALA A 112 -57.94 -3.35 5.97
N ALA A 113 -58.47 -2.15 5.72
CA ALA A 113 -59.69 -1.92 4.98
C ALA A 113 -59.59 -2.54 3.58
N ALA A 114 -60.66 -3.19 3.15
CA ALA A 114 -60.78 -3.83 1.86
C ALA A 114 -60.44 -2.85 0.72
N SER A 115 -59.36 -3.14 -0.02
CA SER A 115 -59.05 -2.45 -1.28
C SER A 115 -60.12 -2.84 -2.31
N THR A 116 -60.89 -1.86 -2.74
CA THR A 116 -61.86 -2.05 -3.83
C THR A 116 -61.08 -2.28 -5.13
N TYR A 117 -61.59 -3.10 -6.03
CA TYR A 117 -61.01 -3.46 -7.33
C TYR A 117 -60.61 -2.27 -8.22
N ALA A 118 -61.05 -1.08 -7.88
CA ALA A 118 -60.82 0.16 -8.64
C ALA A 118 -59.55 0.91 -8.22
N THR A 119 -58.94 0.62 -7.05
CA THR A 119 -57.78 1.34 -6.51
C THR A 119 -56.54 1.09 -7.41
N GLY A 120 -55.94 2.17 -7.92
CA GLY A 120 -54.78 2.10 -8.81
C GLY A 120 -55.06 1.66 -10.25
N THR A 121 -56.36 1.38 -10.61
CA THR A 121 -56.70 0.99 -11.97
C THR A 121 -56.96 2.23 -12.83
N PRO A 122 -56.25 2.42 -13.97
CA PRO A 122 -56.43 3.59 -14.81
C PRO A 122 -57.73 3.48 -15.61
N SER A 123 -58.45 4.62 -15.77
CA SER A 123 -59.57 4.68 -16.75
C SER A 123 -59.02 4.50 -18.17
N PRO A 124 -59.85 4.06 -19.15
CA PRO A 124 -59.40 3.85 -20.54
C PRO A 124 -58.69 5.06 -21.15
N ALA A 125 -59.16 6.27 -20.82
CA ALA A 125 -58.54 7.53 -21.25
C ALA A 125 -57.26 7.83 -20.52
N ALA A 126 -57.16 7.50 -19.20
CA ALA A 126 -55.95 7.62 -18.43
C ALA A 126 -54.84 6.67 -18.90
N LYS A 127 -55.23 5.42 -19.21
CA LYS A 127 -54.32 4.41 -19.71
C LYS A 127 -53.61 4.87 -20.99
N LYS A 128 -54.38 5.42 -21.95
CA LYS A 128 -53.80 5.92 -23.20
C LYS A 128 -52.81 7.04 -22.99
N VAL A 129 -53.07 7.97 -22.08
CA VAL A 129 -52.15 9.08 -21.75
C VAL A 129 -50.91 8.58 -21.00
N LEU A 130 -51.05 7.58 -20.12
CA LEU A 130 -49.92 6.98 -19.41
C LEU A 130 -48.99 6.21 -20.36
N ASP A 131 -49.61 5.44 -21.30
CA ASP A 131 -48.86 4.70 -22.34
C ASP A 131 -48.10 5.66 -23.26
N GLU A 132 -48.73 6.79 -23.67
CA GLU A 132 -48.08 7.83 -24.49
C GLU A 132 -46.93 8.53 -23.74
N LYS A 133 -47.01 8.63 -22.43
CA LYS A 133 -45.95 9.25 -21.57
C LYS A 133 -44.93 8.26 -21.06
N GLY A 134 -45.09 6.94 -21.27
CA GLY A 134 -44.24 5.89 -20.77
C GLY A 134 -44.24 5.77 -19.23
N ILE A 135 -45.37 6.10 -18.59
CA ILE A 135 -45.55 6.08 -17.12
C ILE A 135 -46.37 4.85 -16.74
N GLU A 136 -45.82 4.04 -15.81
CA GLU A 136 -46.59 2.91 -15.27
C GLU A 136 -47.70 3.37 -14.33
N ALA A 137 -48.89 2.75 -14.44
CA ALA A 137 -50.04 3.09 -13.61
C ALA A 137 -49.77 3.01 -12.10
N ALA A 138 -48.85 2.12 -11.67
CA ALA A 138 -48.42 1.96 -10.29
C ALA A 138 -47.71 3.21 -9.73
N GLN A 139 -47.19 4.08 -10.57
CA GLN A 139 -46.50 5.31 -10.20
C GLN A 139 -47.40 6.53 -10.03
N VAL A 140 -48.72 6.37 -10.32
CA VAL A 140 -49.66 7.49 -10.27
C VAL A 140 -50.74 7.22 -9.25
N GLN A 141 -50.91 8.17 -8.31
CA GLN A 141 -51.97 8.10 -7.32
C GLN A 141 -53.30 8.56 -7.94
N GLY A 142 -54.27 7.67 -7.97
CA GLY A 142 -55.59 7.97 -8.51
C GLY A 142 -56.44 8.82 -7.54
N THR A 143 -57.04 9.92 -8.05
CA THR A 143 -57.94 10.79 -7.30
C THR A 143 -59.43 10.52 -7.64
N GLY A 144 -59.73 9.59 -8.53
CA GLY A 144 -61.11 9.24 -8.92
C GLY A 144 -61.82 8.38 -7.88
N ARG A 145 -63.12 8.09 -8.15
CA ARG A 145 -63.96 7.27 -7.27
C ARG A 145 -63.28 5.93 -6.98
N ASP A 146 -63.22 5.55 -5.73
CA ASP A 146 -62.58 4.34 -5.23
C ASP A 146 -61.08 4.24 -5.58
N GLY A 147 -60.33 5.38 -5.69
CA GLY A 147 -58.90 5.41 -5.96
C GLY A 147 -58.50 5.12 -7.41
N ARG A 148 -59.44 5.27 -8.36
CA ARG A 148 -59.21 5.08 -9.79
C ARG A 148 -58.39 6.23 -10.38
N ILE A 149 -57.42 5.93 -11.25
CA ILE A 149 -56.62 6.93 -11.95
C ILE A 149 -57.46 7.57 -13.05
N THR A 150 -57.71 8.87 -12.94
CA THR A 150 -58.45 9.67 -13.91
C THR A 150 -57.54 10.16 -15.04
N LYS A 151 -58.15 10.67 -16.13
CA LYS A 151 -57.40 11.29 -17.23
C LYS A 151 -56.59 12.49 -16.75
N GLU A 152 -57.11 13.25 -15.78
CA GLU A 152 -56.44 14.42 -15.23
C GLU A 152 -55.20 14.02 -14.42
N ASP A 153 -55.27 12.93 -13.67
CA ASP A 153 -54.12 12.38 -12.95
C ASP A 153 -52.99 11.95 -13.91
N ALA A 154 -53.34 11.27 -15.00
CA ALA A 154 -52.43 10.86 -16.04
C ALA A 154 -51.80 12.05 -16.80
N VAL A 155 -52.59 13.14 -17.02
CA VAL A 155 -52.02 14.36 -17.63
C VAL A 155 -51.06 15.07 -16.72
N LYS A 156 -51.35 15.13 -15.42
CA LYS A 156 -50.46 15.75 -14.41
C LYS A 156 -49.24 14.89 -14.06
N ALA A 157 -49.29 13.58 -14.31
CA ALA A 157 -48.20 12.69 -14.04
C ALA A 157 -46.96 13.08 -14.90
N THR A 158 -45.83 13.30 -14.26
CA THR A 158 -44.52 13.48 -14.87
C THR A 158 -43.75 12.16 -14.79
N PRO A 159 -42.99 11.76 -15.83
CA PRO A 159 -42.14 10.58 -15.76
C PRO A 159 -41.19 10.74 -14.58
N SER A 160 -41.30 9.87 -13.61
CA SER A 160 -40.27 9.80 -12.53
C SER A 160 -39.08 9.04 -13.08
N PHE A 161 -38.02 9.74 -13.37
CA PHE A 161 -36.71 9.12 -13.56
C PHE A 161 -36.27 8.54 -12.22
N GLY A 162 -36.71 7.31 -11.93
CA GLY A 162 -36.38 6.58 -10.74
C GLY A 162 -36.68 7.34 -9.45
N SER A 163 -37.65 6.88 -8.66
CA SER A 163 -37.71 7.32 -7.27
C SER A 163 -36.30 7.05 -6.69
N VAL A 164 -35.60 8.13 -6.35
CA VAL A 164 -34.46 7.99 -5.45
C VAL A 164 -35.05 7.30 -4.23
N SER A 165 -34.88 5.98 -4.14
CA SER A 165 -35.13 5.27 -2.90
C SER A 165 -34.42 6.11 -1.84
N SER A 166 -35.15 6.70 -0.92
CA SER A 166 -34.60 7.33 0.26
C SER A 166 -34.05 6.24 1.17
N THR A 167 -33.08 5.47 0.66
CA THR A 167 -32.11 4.84 1.50
C THR A 167 -31.39 6.00 2.15
N SER A 168 -31.80 6.33 3.37
CA SER A 168 -31.03 7.16 4.27
C SER A 168 -29.69 6.47 4.41
N GLY A 169 -28.77 6.77 3.48
CA GLY A 169 -27.40 6.28 3.56
C GLY A 169 -26.87 6.74 4.91
N SER A 170 -26.44 5.82 5.72
CA SER A 170 -25.75 6.14 6.98
C SER A 170 -24.59 7.06 6.63
N ARG A 171 -24.62 8.30 7.10
CA ARG A 171 -23.49 9.23 7.05
C ARG A 171 -22.60 9.03 8.27
N ALA A 172 -22.47 7.77 8.72
CA ALA A 172 -21.61 7.44 9.83
C ALA A 172 -20.15 7.76 9.44
N MET A 173 -19.47 8.48 10.31
CA MET A 173 -18.04 8.75 10.23
C MET A 173 -17.34 7.90 11.29
N THR A 174 -16.27 7.24 10.88
CA THR A 174 -15.39 6.50 11.79
C THR A 174 -14.07 7.26 11.87
N SER A 175 -13.65 7.58 13.10
CA SER A 175 -12.34 8.19 13.34
C SER A 175 -11.45 7.15 13.99
N THR A 176 -10.28 6.90 13.37
CA THR A 176 -9.26 6.01 13.90
C THR A 176 -7.96 6.76 14.10
N LYS A 177 -7.28 6.52 15.22
CA LYS A 177 -5.97 7.11 15.51
C LYS A 177 -4.94 6.53 14.51
N LEU A 178 -4.09 7.38 13.93
CA LEU A 178 -2.99 6.92 13.11
C LEU A 178 -1.94 6.24 13.99
N SER A 179 -1.40 5.09 13.54
CA SER A 179 -0.29 4.43 14.23
C SER A 179 0.93 5.34 14.34
N MET A 180 1.80 5.10 15.33
CA MET A 180 3.02 5.87 15.53
C MET A 180 3.89 5.90 14.26
N LEU A 181 4.09 4.72 13.63
CA LEU A 181 4.83 4.60 12.38
C LEU A 181 4.23 5.49 11.28
N ARG A 182 2.91 5.50 11.14
CA ARG A 182 2.23 6.35 10.14
C ARG A 182 2.40 7.85 10.44
N ARG A 183 2.35 8.25 11.70
CA ARG A 183 2.55 9.65 12.12
C ARG A 183 4.00 10.11 11.83
N LYS A 184 5.01 9.30 12.18
CA LYS A 184 6.42 9.58 11.89
C LYS A 184 6.71 9.64 10.38
N LEU A 185 6.17 8.69 9.62
CA LEU A 185 6.28 8.72 8.16
C LEU A 185 5.65 9.99 7.56
N ALA A 186 4.47 10.38 8.03
CA ALA A 186 3.80 11.60 7.55
C ALA A 186 4.65 12.84 7.84
N ALA A 187 5.19 12.98 9.06
CA ALA A 187 6.07 14.09 9.41
C ALA A 187 7.31 14.12 8.52
N ARG A 188 7.96 12.97 8.30
CA ARG A 188 9.15 12.85 7.43
C ARG A 188 8.85 13.26 5.99
N LEU A 189 7.74 12.80 5.40
CA LEU A 189 7.36 13.14 4.02
C LEU A 189 7.08 14.65 3.86
N VAL A 190 6.44 15.27 4.85
CA VAL A 190 6.16 16.73 4.83
C VAL A 190 7.45 17.52 4.98
N SER A 191 8.35 17.12 5.91
CA SER A 191 9.66 17.74 6.12
C SER A 191 10.46 17.76 4.82
N VAL A 192 10.64 16.60 4.19
CA VAL A 192 11.39 16.48 2.92
C VAL A 192 10.85 17.41 1.83
N LYS A 193 9.52 17.45 1.65
CA LYS A 193 8.89 18.31 0.66
C LYS A 193 9.14 19.80 0.93
N ASN A 194 9.25 20.20 2.19
CA ASN A 194 9.46 21.59 2.59
C ASN A 194 10.95 21.98 2.61
N GLU A 195 11.84 21.04 2.87
CA GLU A 195 13.27 21.26 3.02
C GLU A 195 14.08 21.11 1.72
N THR A 196 13.47 20.55 0.67
CA THR A 196 14.11 20.35 -0.63
C THR A 196 13.53 21.29 -1.69
N ALA A 197 14.37 21.73 -2.63
CA ALA A 197 13.92 22.35 -3.87
C ALA A 197 13.57 21.26 -4.90
N MET A 198 12.57 20.44 -4.58
CA MET A 198 12.25 19.24 -5.34
C MET A 198 11.60 19.59 -6.68
N LEU A 199 12.23 19.14 -7.77
CA LEU A 199 11.72 19.19 -9.13
C LEU A 199 11.62 17.78 -9.70
N THR A 200 10.72 17.57 -10.67
CA THR A 200 10.59 16.29 -11.37
C THR A 200 10.70 16.51 -12.86
N THR A 201 11.59 15.75 -13.51
CA THR A 201 11.70 15.66 -14.97
C THR A 201 11.21 14.28 -15.43
N PHE A 202 10.70 14.22 -16.65
CA PHE A 202 10.09 13.01 -17.21
C PHE A 202 10.74 12.65 -18.54
N ASN A 203 10.74 11.34 -18.84
CA ASN A 203 11.06 10.81 -20.15
C ASN A 203 10.23 9.55 -20.40
N GLU A 204 10.22 9.06 -21.63
CA GLU A 204 9.60 7.80 -21.99
C GLU A 204 10.63 6.86 -22.57
N VAL A 205 10.45 5.55 -22.32
CA VAL A 205 11.34 4.49 -22.79
C VAL A 205 10.57 3.44 -23.56
N ASP A 206 11.18 2.89 -24.61
CA ASP A 206 10.68 1.76 -25.38
C ASP A 206 11.18 0.45 -24.72
N MET A 207 10.25 -0.34 -24.21
CA MET A 207 10.55 -1.60 -23.53
C MET A 207 10.70 -2.80 -24.49
N SER A 208 10.60 -2.59 -25.81
CA SER A 208 10.57 -3.66 -26.83
C SER A 208 11.76 -4.60 -26.74
N GLU A 209 12.99 -4.05 -26.63
CA GLU A 209 14.20 -4.87 -26.56
C GLU A 209 14.30 -5.68 -25.28
N ILE A 210 13.89 -5.10 -24.14
CA ILE A 210 13.86 -5.84 -22.88
C ILE A 210 12.81 -6.95 -22.94
N PHE A 211 11.63 -6.71 -23.55
CA PHE A 211 10.65 -7.77 -23.78
C PHE A 211 11.18 -8.87 -24.69
N ARG A 212 11.92 -8.51 -25.77
CA ARG A 212 12.55 -9.48 -26.68
C ARG A 212 13.54 -10.38 -25.93
N ILE A 213 14.48 -9.78 -25.18
CA ILE A 213 15.50 -10.50 -24.41
C ILE A 213 14.83 -11.42 -23.38
N ARG A 214 13.87 -10.91 -22.63
CA ARG A 214 13.13 -11.70 -21.64
C ARG A 214 12.34 -12.84 -22.29
N LYS A 215 11.70 -12.62 -23.43
CA LYS A 215 10.98 -13.67 -24.15
C LYS A 215 11.93 -14.79 -24.60
N GLN A 216 13.14 -14.44 -25.01
CA GLN A 216 14.13 -15.39 -25.51
C GLN A 216 14.81 -16.19 -24.39
N TYR A 217 15.15 -15.54 -23.26
CA TYR A 217 16.05 -16.14 -22.27
C TYR A 217 15.42 -16.41 -20.90
N LYS A 218 14.19 -15.96 -20.63
CA LYS A 218 13.58 -16.04 -19.30
C LYS A 218 13.55 -17.44 -18.72
N GLU A 219 13.23 -18.45 -19.53
CA GLU A 219 13.11 -19.84 -19.07
C GLU A 219 14.48 -20.44 -18.79
N GLU A 220 15.44 -20.28 -19.72
CA GLU A 220 16.82 -20.75 -19.57
C GLU A 220 17.50 -20.09 -18.38
N PHE A 221 17.31 -18.77 -18.22
CA PHE A 221 17.84 -18.01 -17.09
C PHE A 221 17.27 -18.52 -15.74
N ALA A 222 15.97 -18.72 -15.65
CA ALA A 222 15.33 -19.22 -14.44
C ALA A 222 15.77 -20.64 -14.10
N ALA A 223 15.89 -21.52 -15.11
CA ALA A 223 16.35 -22.89 -14.93
C ALA A 223 17.80 -22.97 -14.43
N LYS A 224 18.67 -22.09 -14.96
CA LYS A 224 20.10 -22.08 -14.58
C LYS A 224 20.36 -21.42 -13.24
N HIS A 225 19.67 -20.32 -12.94
CA HIS A 225 19.99 -19.43 -11.80
C HIS A 225 19.03 -19.51 -10.63
N GLY A 226 17.88 -20.20 -10.77
CA GLY A 226 16.87 -20.27 -9.71
C GLY A 226 16.12 -18.96 -9.41
N VAL A 227 16.35 -17.93 -10.23
CA VAL A 227 15.69 -16.63 -10.14
C VAL A 227 15.16 -16.20 -11.51
N GLY A 228 14.06 -15.45 -11.52
CA GLY A 228 13.47 -14.97 -12.77
C GLY A 228 14.23 -13.77 -13.35
N LEU A 229 14.29 -13.63 -14.67
CA LEU A 229 14.79 -12.43 -15.33
C LEU A 229 13.70 -11.35 -15.31
N GLY A 230 13.76 -10.44 -14.33
CA GLY A 230 12.82 -9.34 -14.15
C GLY A 230 13.19 -8.09 -14.97
N PHE A 231 12.45 -7.00 -14.75
CA PHE A 231 12.78 -5.68 -15.29
C PHE A 231 13.78 -4.94 -14.39
N MET A 232 13.75 -5.25 -13.08
CA MET A 232 14.49 -4.49 -12.07
C MET A 232 15.99 -4.57 -12.27
N SER A 233 16.53 -5.69 -12.72
CA SER A 233 17.97 -5.81 -13.01
C SER A 233 18.41 -4.88 -14.14
N PHE A 234 17.63 -4.76 -15.20
CA PHE A 234 17.92 -3.82 -16.29
C PHE A 234 17.90 -2.38 -15.82
N PHE A 235 16.84 -1.98 -15.08
CA PHE A 235 16.74 -0.63 -14.54
C PHE A 235 17.82 -0.32 -13.52
N THR A 236 18.14 -1.25 -12.62
CA THR A 236 19.24 -1.06 -11.66
C THR A 236 20.58 -0.87 -12.36
N LYS A 237 20.91 -1.69 -13.38
CA LYS A 237 22.14 -1.51 -14.16
C LYS A 237 22.15 -0.24 -14.99
N ALA A 238 21.01 0.17 -15.57
CA ALA A 238 20.89 1.45 -16.26
C ALA A 238 21.10 2.64 -15.31
N VAL A 239 20.53 2.56 -14.10
CA VAL A 239 20.70 3.59 -13.04
C VAL A 239 22.15 3.65 -12.57
N THR A 240 22.80 2.52 -12.23
CA THR A 240 24.20 2.54 -11.77
C THR A 240 25.14 3.09 -12.84
N ARG A 241 24.93 2.75 -14.13
CA ARG A 241 25.66 3.35 -15.23
C ARG A 241 25.42 4.88 -15.32
N ALA A 242 24.18 5.31 -15.19
CA ALA A 242 23.84 6.73 -15.27
C ALA A 242 24.41 7.51 -14.06
N LEU A 243 24.43 6.95 -12.85
CA LEU A 243 25.04 7.57 -11.66
C LEU A 243 26.56 7.78 -11.82
N GLN A 244 27.26 6.86 -12.51
CA GLN A 244 28.67 7.02 -12.84
C GLN A 244 28.92 8.16 -13.85
N LEU A 245 27.99 8.39 -14.79
CA LEU A 245 28.07 9.46 -15.76
C LEU A 245 27.69 10.84 -15.17
N TYR A 246 26.79 10.83 -14.19
CA TYR A 246 26.23 12.02 -13.54
C TYR A 246 26.36 11.90 -12.02
N PRO A 247 27.57 12.04 -11.44
CA PRO A 247 27.83 11.79 -10.02
C PRO A 247 27.07 12.75 -9.09
N ASP A 248 26.66 13.91 -9.56
CA ASP A 248 25.86 14.86 -8.78
C ASP A 248 24.48 14.31 -8.42
N VAL A 249 23.95 13.33 -9.17
CA VAL A 249 22.70 12.64 -8.87
C VAL A 249 22.90 11.60 -7.76
N ASN A 250 24.15 11.10 -7.57
CA ASN A 250 24.54 10.20 -6.49
C ASN A 250 25.21 10.96 -5.34
N ALA A 251 24.53 11.99 -4.84
CA ALA A 251 25.04 12.85 -3.80
C ALA A 251 23.98 13.16 -2.73
N SER A 252 24.41 13.69 -1.62
CA SER A 252 23.54 14.22 -0.56
C SER A 252 24.03 15.58 -0.08
N ILE A 253 23.17 16.28 0.69
CA ILE A 253 23.52 17.54 1.37
C ILE A 253 23.72 17.25 2.85
N ASP A 254 24.86 17.68 3.41
CA ASP A 254 25.13 17.67 4.82
C ASP A 254 25.58 19.09 5.27
N GLY A 255 24.65 19.83 5.85
CA GLY A 255 24.85 21.25 6.15
C GLY A 255 25.17 22.03 4.88
N ASP A 256 26.37 22.63 4.84
CA ASP A 256 26.90 23.39 3.70
C ASP A 256 27.74 22.55 2.71
N PHE A 257 27.80 21.22 2.93
CA PHE A 257 28.61 20.31 2.13
C PHE A 257 27.75 19.46 1.21
N LYS A 258 28.23 19.27 -0.04
CA LYS A 258 27.76 18.22 -0.94
C LYS A 258 28.64 16.99 -0.74
N VAL A 259 28.02 15.86 -0.35
CA VAL A 259 28.69 14.57 -0.15
C VAL A 259 28.43 13.73 -1.39
N ASN A 260 29.46 13.38 -2.16
CA ASN A 260 29.38 12.48 -3.31
C ASN A 260 29.75 11.06 -2.88
N TYR A 261 29.09 10.07 -3.46
CA TYR A 261 29.34 8.64 -3.19
C TYR A 261 30.03 7.98 -4.37
N ASP A 262 31.13 7.27 -4.14
CA ASP A 262 31.88 6.50 -5.16
C ASP A 262 31.30 5.10 -5.38
N PHE A 263 30.24 4.76 -4.68
CA PHE A 263 29.50 3.49 -4.75
C PHE A 263 28.02 3.75 -5.01
N CYS A 264 27.30 2.72 -5.51
CA CYS A 264 25.87 2.82 -5.79
C CYS A 264 25.09 1.85 -4.89
N ASP A 265 24.59 2.34 -3.77
CA ASP A 265 23.71 1.61 -2.87
C ASP A 265 22.25 1.96 -3.23
N ILE A 266 21.60 1.08 -3.98
CA ILE A 266 20.28 1.35 -4.57
C ILE A 266 19.17 0.86 -3.64
N SER A 267 18.37 1.79 -3.15
CA SER A 267 17.16 1.51 -2.39
C SER A 267 16.03 1.11 -3.34
N ILE A 268 15.37 -0.02 -3.08
CA ILE A 268 14.25 -0.51 -3.90
C ILE A 268 12.96 -0.47 -3.07
N ALA A 269 11.94 0.26 -3.56
CA ALA A 269 10.67 0.33 -2.86
C ALA A 269 9.90 -0.99 -2.98
N VAL A 270 9.61 -1.63 -1.84
CA VAL A 270 8.89 -2.91 -1.73
C VAL A 270 7.70 -2.74 -0.81
N SER A 271 6.52 -3.18 -1.25
CA SER A 271 5.31 -3.21 -0.44
C SER A 271 5.28 -4.46 0.43
N GLY A 272 5.16 -4.27 1.74
CA GLY A 272 5.04 -5.35 2.74
C GLY A 272 3.81 -5.20 3.62
N PRO A 273 3.55 -6.15 4.54
CA PRO A 273 2.39 -6.12 5.45
C PRO A 273 2.35 -4.88 6.35
N LYS A 274 3.50 -4.41 6.78
CA LYS A 274 3.66 -3.19 7.62
C LYS A 274 3.71 -1.88 6.82
N GLY A 275 3.55 -1.93 5.49
CA GLY A 275 3.58 -0.78 4.59
C GLY A 275 4.71 -0.81 3.58
N LEU A 276 5.04 0.37 3.02
CA LEU A 276 6.14 0.51 2.06
C LEU A 276 7.47 0.54 2.79
N MET A 277 8.38 -0.37 2.43
CA MET A 277 9.75 -0.45 2.91
C MET A 277 10.73 -0.26 1.76
N VAL A 278 11.95 0.16 2.07
CA VAL A 278 12.94 0.56 1.06
C VAL A 278 14.29 -0.12 1.34
N PRO A 279 14.38 -1.46 1.20
CA PRO A 279 15.63 -2.19 1.37
C PRO A 279 16.70 -1.73 0.38
N VAL A 280 17.96 -1.87 0.78
CA VAL A 280 19.12 -1.35 0.06
C VAL A 280 19.91 -2.48 -0.60
N LEU A 281 20.07 -2.40 -1.90
CA LEU A 281 20.95 -3.23 -2.69
C LEU A 281 22.35 -2.60 -2.68
N ARG A 282 23.30 -3.20 -1.94
CA ARG A 282 24.64 -2.67 -1.75
C ARG A 282 25.55 -2.88 -2.95
N ASN A 283 26.35 -1.85 -3.31
CA ASN A 283 27.33 -1.92 -4.39
C ASN A 283 26.75 -2.47 -5.69
N ALA A 284 25.57 -1.97 -6.08
CA ALA A 284 24.81 -2.48 -7.22
C ALA A 284 25.56 -2.32 -8.57
N GLU A 285 26.51 -1.40 -8.65
CA GLU A 285 27.41 -1.18 -9.80
C GLU A 285 28.25 -2.43 -10.09
N ASN A 286 28.66 -3.18 -9.08
CA ASN A 286 29.49 -4.37 -9.19
C ASN A 286 28.68 -5.67 -9.45
N MET A 287 27.36 -5.61 -9.39
CA MET A 287 26.51 -6.79 -9.56
C MET A 287 26.25 -7.10 -11.03
N THR A 288 26.15 -8.40 -11.34
CA THR A 288 25.59 -8.88 -12.60
C THR A 288 24.06 -8.79 -12.60
N LEU A 289 23.41 -8.94 -13.76
CA LEU A 289 21.95 -8.98 -13.87
C LEU A 289 21.35 -10.06 -12.96
N ARG A 290 21.97 -11.24 -12.89
CA ARG A 290 21.60 -12.32 -11.98
C ARG A 290 21.76 -11.90 -10.51
N GLY A 291 22.88 -11.30 -10.18
CA GLY A 291 23.17 -10.82 -8.81
C GLY A 291 22.11 -9.83 -8.32
N VAL A 292 21.72 -8.89 -9.16
CA VAL A 292 20.66 -7.91 -8.86
C VAL A 292 19.31 -8.60 -8.61
N GLU A 293 18.88 -9.50 -9.51
CA GLU A 293 17.59 -10.21 -9.35
C GLU A 293 17.56 -11.09 -8.09
N ALA A 294 18.65 -11.81 -7.81
CA ALA A 294 18.76 -12.66 -6.63
C ALA A 294 18.67 -11.85 -5.32
N ASN A 295 19.42 -10.75 -5.24
CA ASN A 295 19.42 -9.90 -4.05
C ASN A 295 18.08 -9.16 -3.87
N ILE A 296 17.48 -8.62 -4.93
CA ILE A 296 16.15 -7.98 -4.86
C ILE A 296 15.11 -8.99 -4.37
N LYS A 297 15.14 -10.24 -4.89
CA LYS A 297 14.23 -11.29 -4.45
C LYS A 297 14.41 -11.59 -2.97
N ALA A 298 15.64 -11.80 -2.51
CA ALA A 298 15.95 -12.09 -1.10
C ALA A 298 15.48 -10.96 -0.16
N LEU A 299 15.75 -9.71 -0.52
CA LEU A 299 15.29 -8.55 0.26
C LEU A 299 13.78 -8.41 0.26
N ALA A 300 13.12 -8.63 -0.89
CA ALA A 300 11.66 -8.57 -0.99
C ALA A 300 10.98 -9.69 -0.18
N ASP A 301 11.55 -10.88 -0.13
CA ASP A 301 11.04 -11.99 0.66
C ASP A 301 11.16 -11.65 2.17
N LYS A 302 12.29 -11.11 2.64
CA LYS A 302 12.45 -10.63 4.02
C LYS A 302 11.45 -9.53 4.39
N VAL A 303 11.15 -8.59 3.47
CA VAL A 303 10.14 -7.56 3.69
C VAL A 303 8.75 -8.17 3.87
N ARG A 304 8.37 -9.15 3.03
CA ARG A 304 7.06 -9.82 3.09
C ARG A 304 6.89 -10.66 4.34
N GLU A 305 7.97 -11.28 4.80
CA GLU A 305 8.02 -12.07 6.04
C GLU A 305 8.13 -11.19 7.30
N GLY A 306 8.37 -9.88 7.15
CA GLY A 306 8.55 -8.97 8.28
C GLY A 306 9.90 -9.07 8.98
N ASN A 307 10.88 -9.78 8.37
CA ASN A 307 12.19 -10.12 8.94
C ASN A 307 13.32 -9.19 8.44
N ILE A 308 12.99 -8.09 7.77
CA ILE A 308 13.98 -7.11 7.29
C ILE A 308 14.58 -6.34 8.46
N SER A 309 15.91 -6.21 8.50
CA SER A 309 16.61 -5.45 9.53
C SER A 309 16.69 -3.95 9.20
N VAL A 310 16.94 -3.13 10.20
CA VAL A 310 17.14 -1.68 10.03
C VAL A 310 18.36 -1.39 9.16
N ASP A 311 19.45 -2.15 9.34
CA ASP A 311 20.69 -1.99 8.56
C ASP A 311 20.46 -2.27 7.07
N GLU A 312 19.55 -3.18 6.73
CA GLU A 312 19.19 -3.47 5.35
C GLU A 312 18.33 -2.37 4.71
N MET A 313 17.79 -1.43 5.48
CA MET A 313 16.94 -0.32 5.02
C MET A 313 17.60 1.06 5.10
N THR A 314 18.82 1.16 5.60
CA THR A 314 19.53 2.45 5.82
C THR A 314 20.75 2.58 4.92
N GLY A 315 21.19 3.79 4.67
CA GLY A 315 22.46 4.10 3.96
C GLY A 315 22.40 3.97 2.44
N GLY A 316 21.22 3.84 1.83
CA GLY A 316 21.10 3.88 0.36
C GLY A 316 21.43 5.27 -0.20
N THR A 317 22.02 5.33 -1.40
CA THR A 317 22.43 6.57 -2.05
C THR A 317 21.45 7.07 -3.12
N PHE A 318 20.64 6.17 -3.66
CA PHE A 318 19.62 6.46 -4.67
C PHE A 318 18.43 5.51 -4.51
N THR A 319 17.22 5.95 -4.88
CA THR A 319 16.02 5.12 -4.77
C THR A 319 15.37 4.84 -6.12
N ILE A 320 14.93 3.60 -6.34
CA ILE A 320 14.05 3.22 -7.44
C ILE A 320 12.71 2.79 -6.86
N THR A 321 11.61 3.41 -7.34
CA THR A 321 10.25 3.04 -6.96
C THR A 321 9.42 2.67 -8.18
N ASN A 322 8.56 1.66 -8.06
CA ASN A 322 7.74 1.17 -9.17
C ASN A 322 6.25 1.28 -8.85
N GLY A 323 5.61 2.34 -9.33
CA GLY A 323 4.15 2.53 -9.27
C GLY A 323 3.38 1.78 -10.35
N GLY A 324 4.08 1.28 -11.38
CA GLY A 324 3.47 0.59 -12.53
C GLY A 324 2.77 -0.72 -12.16
N VAL A 325 3.24 -1.40 -11.11
CA VAL A 325 2.60 -2.62 -10.58
C VAL A 325 1.19 -2.37 -10.05
N PHE A 326 0.87 -1.12 -9.70
CA PHE A 326 -0.44 -0.66 -9.26
C PHE A 326 -1.24 0.04 -10.37
N GLY A 327 -0.69 0.09 -11.60
CA GLY A 327 -1.33 0.71 -12.74
C GLY A 327 -1.08 2.23 -12.89
N SER A 328 -0.16 2.82 -12.11
CA SER A 328 0.17 4.25 -12.25
C SER A 328 0.78 4.55 -13.62
N MET A 329 0.17 5.49 -14.35
CA MET A 329 0.69 5.96 -15.63
C MET A 329 1.86 6.91 -15.43
N LEU A 330 1.77 7.81 -14.46
CA LEU A 330 2.75 8.85 -14.17
C LEU A 330 2.54 9.38 -12.75
N SER A 331 3.63 9.61 -12.03
CA SER A 331 3.62 10.23 -10.71
C SER A 331 4.93 10.98 -10.45
N THR A 332 4.94 11.87 -9.48
CA THR A 332 6.11 12.61 -9.01
C THR A 332 6.53 12.02 -7.65
N PRO A 333 7.49 11.07 -7.61
CA PRO A 333 7.90 10.45 -6.35
C PRO A 333 8.55 11.47 -5.43
N ILE A 334 8.36 11.30 -4.12
CA ILE A 334 9.02 12.10 -3.08
C ILE A 334 10.39 11.49 -2.81
N ILE A 335 11.41 12.34 -2.71
CA ILE A 335 12.80 11.92 -2.43
C ILE A 335 12.86 11.22 -1.05
N ASN A 336 13.70 10.19 -0.94
CA ASN A 336 13.95 9.50 0.32
C ASN A 336 15.24 10.04 0.96
N PRO A 337 15.16 10.90 2.00
CA PRO A 337 16.34 11.52 2.59
C PRO A 337 17.26 10.48 3.24
N PRO A 338 18.59 10.71 3.30
CA PRO A 338 19.30 11.92 2.86
C PRO A 338 19.63 11.98 1.36
N GLN A 339 19.11 11.08 0.55
CA GLN A 339 19.31 11.02 -0.90
C GLN A 339 18.79 12.28 -1.58
N SER A 340 19.41 12.65 -2.71
CA SER A 340 19.00 13.82 -3.47
C SER A 340 18.17 13.52 -4.70
N ALA A 341 17.94 12.24 -5.02
CA ALA A 341 17.12 11.86 -6.17
C ALA A 341 16.45 10.51 -6.02
N ILE A 342 15.36 10.32 -6.78
CA ILE A 342 14.56 9.09 -6.85
C ILE A 342 14.02 8.89 -8.25
N LEU A 343 14.13 7.66 -8.79
CA LEU A 343 13.55 7.25 -10.06
C LEU A 343 12.20 6.57 -9.84
N GLY A 344 11.16 7.11 -10.45
CA GLY A 344 9.84 6.48 -10.55
C GLY A 344 9.67 5.72 -11.85
N MET A 345 9.33 4.43 -11.76
CA MET A 345 8.91 3.60 -12.88
C MET A 345 7.38 3.50 -12.88
N HIS A 346 6.81 3.39 -14.08
CA HIS A 346 5.36 3.40 -14.24
C HIS A 346 4.86 2.23 -15.09
N ASN A 347 3.55 2.22 -15.38
CA ASN A 347 2.93 1.15 -16.14
C ASN A 347 3.45 1.11 -17.59
N ILE A 348 3.61 -0.12 -18.12
CA ILE A 348 3.97 -0.34 -19.52
C ILE A 348 2.67 -0.43 -20.33
N ILE A 349 2.50 0.47 -21.29
CA ILE A 349 1.28 0.58 -22.08
C ILE A 349 1.66 0.55 -23.55
N GLN A 350 0.90 -0.22 -24.36
CA GLN A 350 1.03 -0.20 -25.82
C GLN A 350 0.59 1.17 -26.34
N ARG A 351 1.51 1.89 -27.00
CA ARG A 351 1.27 3.23 -27.54
C ARG A 351 1.68 3.33 -29.01
N PRO A 352 0.95 4.11 -29.81
CA PRO A 352 1.43 4.51 -31.14
C PRO A 352 2.58 5.50 -30.98
N VAL A 353 3.74 5.16 -31.54
CA VAL A 353 4.93 6.02 -31.58
C VAL A 353 5.43 6.18 -33.01
N ALA A 354 6.08 7.30 -33.30
CA ALA A 354 6.67 7.56 -34.61
C ALA A 354 8.10 6.96 -34.65
N ILE A 355 8.32 5.93 -35.46
CA ILE A 355 9.62 5.31 -35.70
C ILE A 355 9.92 5.44 -37.20
N ASP A 356 11.01 6.08 -37.57
CA ASP A 356 11.46 6.26 -38.98
C ASP A 356 10.34 6.76 -39.90
N GLY A 357 9.52 7.70 -39.40
CA GLY A 357 8.41 8.30 -40.13
C GLY A 357 7.15 7.42 -40.26
N LYS A 358 7.10 6.28 -39.59
CA LYS A 358 5.93 5.38 -39.52
C LYS A 358 5.37 5.36 -38.11
N VAL A 359 4.07 5.05 -38.00
CA VAL A 359 3.43 4.81 -36.71
C VAL A 359 3.55 3.33 -36.37
N GLU A 360 4.21 3.04 -35.25
CA GLU A 360 4.35 1.67 -34.71
C GLU A 360 3.74 1.59 -33.32
N ILE A 361 3.19 0.43 -32.96
CA ILE A 361 2.72 0.16 -31.59
C ILE A 361 3.89 -0.41 -30.79
N ARG A 362 4.28 0.30 -29.73
CA ARG A 362 5.40 -0.08 -28.86
C ARG A 362 4.98 -0.11 -27.38
N PRO A 363 5.56 -1.03 -26.59
CA PRO A 363 5.37 -1.04 -25.14
C PRO A 363 6.18 0.09 -24.52
N MET A 364 5.51 1.20 -24.19
CA MET A 364 6.13 2.41 -23.66
C MET A 364 5.93 2.51 -22.14
N MET A 365 6.97 2.97 -21.43
CA MET A 365 6.92 3.28 -20.01
C MET A 365 7.35 4.72 -19.80
N TYR A 366 6.63 5.48 -18.95
CA TYR A 366 7.13 6.74 -18.44
C TYR A 366 8.07 6.54 -17.28
N LEU A 367 9.14 7.33 -17.27
CA LEU A 367 10.07 7.46 -16.17
C LEU A 367 9.97 8.87 -15.59
N ALA A 368 10.03 8.98 -14.27
CA ALA A 368 10.07 10.24 -13.55
C ALA A 368 11.31 10.27 -12.67
N LEU A 369 12.13 11.31 -12.80
CA LEU A 369 13.22 11.58 -11.87
C LEU A 369 12.84 12.80 -11.03
N SER A 370 12.57 12.58 -9.73
CA SER A 370 12.49 13.67 -8.76
C SER A 370 13.86 13.88 -8.15
N TYR A 371 14.28 15.14 -8.03
CA TYR A 371 15.61 15.50 -7.56
C TYR A 371 15.61 16.83 -6.81
N ASP A 372 16.63 17.03 -5.99
CA ASP A 372 16.84 18.26 -5.25
C ASP A 372 17.64 19.25 -6.11
N HIS A 373 16.96 20.29 -6.59
CA HIS A 373 17.55 21.28 -7.50
C HIS A 373 18.59 22.20 -6.80
N ARG A 374 18.80 22.04 -5.50
CA ARG A 374 19.88 22.75 -4.80
C ARG A 374 21.28 22.25 -5.18
N ILE A 375 21.39 20.97 -5.60
CA ILE A 375 22.67 20.34 -5.99
C ILE A 375 22.65 19.62 -7.33
N ILE A 376 21.48 19.40 -7.93
CA ILE A 376 21.34 18.75 -9.24
C ILE A 376 20.69 19.73 -10.20
N ASP A 377 21.41 20.14 -11.24
CA ASP A 377 20.90 21.06 -12.26
C ASP A 377 20.19 20.35 -13.42
N GLY A 378 19.59 21.14 -14.32
CA GLY A 378 18.82 20.61 -15.45
C GLY A 378 19.65 19.75 -16.40
N ARG A 379 20.95 20.06 -16.60
CA ARG A 379 21.84 19.27 -17.43
C ARG A 379 22.08 17.88 -16.85
N GLU A 380 22.34 17.79 -15.56
CA GLU A 380 22.62 16.56 -14.82
C GLU A 380 21.36 15.70 -14.74
N SER A 381 20.22 16.27 -14.35
CA SER A 381 18.96 15.54 -14.18
C SER A 381 18.40 15.01 -15.49
N VAL A 382 18.35 15.86 -16.54
CA VAL A 382 17.87 15.46 -17.86
C VAL A 382 18.86 14.50 -18.52
N GLY A 383 20.18 14.77 -18.44
CA GLY A 383 21.21 13.89 -18.98
C GLY A 383 21.21 12.51 -18.33
N PHE A 384 21.03 12.45 -17.01
CA PHE A 384 20.87 11.20 -16.25
C PHE A 384 19.68 10.37 -16.77
N LEU A 385 18.52 11.02 -16.93
CA LEU A 385 17.31 10.33 -17.39
C LEU A 385 17.42 9.89 -18.86
N VAL A 386 18.09 10.68 -19.70
CA VAL A 386 18.42 10.30 -21.09
C VAL A 386 19.37 9.11 -21.12
N ALA A 387 20.40 9.06 -20.26
CA ALA A 387 21.31 7.93 -20.20
C ALA A 387 20.62 6.62 -19.77
N ILE A 388 19.62 6.71 -18.88
CA ILE A 388 18.75 5.56 -18.54
C ILE A 388 17.93 5.15 -19.75
N LYS A 389 17.28 6.12 -20.43
CA LYS A 389 16.50 5.85 -21.64
C LYS A 389 17.32 5.11 -22.70
N GLU A 390 18.49 5.62 -23.03
CA GLU A 390 19.38 4.99 -24.02
C GLU A 390 19.75 3.54 -23.64
N ALA A 391 20.00 3.31 -22.36
CA ALA A 391 20.35 1.99 -21.84
C ALA A 391 19.17 1.00 -21.88
N ILE A 392 17.94 1.48 -21.65
CA ILE A 392 16.73 0.67 -21.70
C ILE A 392 16.29 0.41 -23.14
N ASP A 393 16.37 1.43 -24.03
CA ASP A 393 16.05 1.29 -25.46
C ASP A 393 17.06 0.38 -26.19
N ASN A 394 18.34 0.35 -25.75
CA ASN A 394 19.42 -0.44 -26.35
C ASN A 394 20.23 -1.23 -25.29
N PRO A 395 19.62 -2.16 -24.54
CA PRO A 395 20.27 -2.84 -23.42
C PRO A 395 21.47 -3.69 -23.82
N VAL A 396 21.45 -4.29 -25.01
CA VAL A 396 22.56 -5.09 -25.53
C VAL A 396 23.85 -4.27 -25.64
N LYS A 397 23.74 -3.06 -26.16
CA LYS A 397 24.88 -2.15 -26.31
C LYS A 397 25.39 -1.58 -24.99
N PHE A 398 24.49 -1.16 -24.12
CA PHE A 398 24.87 -0.34 -22.96
C PHE A 398 24.96 -1.12 -21.64
N LEU A 399 24.30 -2.28 -21.54
CA LEU A 399 24.23 -3.09 -20.32
C LEU A 399 24.83 -4.49 -20.46
N MET A 400 25.10 -4.95 -21.71
CA MET A 400 25.49 -6.35 -21.98
C MET A 400 26.77 -6.47 -22.83
N ASP A 401 27.50 -5.39 -23.06
CA ASP A 401 28.73 -5.35 -23.85
C ASP A 401 28.62 -6.02 -25.23
N GLY A 402 27.43 -6.02 -25.83
CA GLY A 402 27.14 -6.66 -27.12
C GLY A 402 26.88 -8.17 -27.07
N ASP A 403 26.97 -8.81 -25.92
CA ASP A 403 26.79 -10.26 -25.75
C ASP A 403 25.73 -10.57 -24.68
N GLU A 404 24.52 -10.91 -25.14
CA GLU A 404 23.38 -11.20 -24.28
C GLU A 404 23.63 -12.43 -23.39
N ARG A 405 24.18 -13.51 -23.98
CA ARG A 405 24.40 -14.76 -23.23
C ARG A 405 25.45 -14.61 -22.14
N LYS A 406 26.54 -13.94 -22.45
CA LYS A 406 27.62 -13.67 -21.49
C LYS A 406 27.08 -12.77 -20.34
N ALA A 407 26.33 -11.72 -20.66
CA ALA A 407 25.77 -10.81 -19.64
C ALA A 407 24.72 -11.48 -18.75
N LEU A 408 23.98 -12.47 -19.28
CA LEU A 408 23.02 -13.29 -18.55
C LEU A 408 23.66 -14.52 -17.90
N GLU A 409 24.98 -14.70 -18.03
CA GLU A 409 25.72 -15.86 -17.50
C GLU A 409 25.12 -17.22 -17.99
N LEU A 410 24.68 -17.28 -19.28
CA LEU A 410 24.04 -18.44 -19.92
C LEU A 410 25.01 -19.26 -20.77
#